data_b295def67ba2305e227412bc5010e52d
#
_entry.id   b295def67ba2305e227412bc5010e52d
#
_cell.length_a   1.000
_cell.length_b   1.000
_cell.length_c   1.000
_cell.angle_alpha   90.00
_cell.angle_beta   90.00
_cell.angle_gamma   90.00
#
_symmetry.space_group_name_H-M   'P 1'
#
loop_
_entity.id
_entity.type
_entity.pdbx_description
1 polymer ?
#
loop_
_entity_poly.entity_id
_entity_poly.type
_entity_poly.pdbx_seq_one_letter_code
_entity_poly.pdbx_strand_id
1 'polypeptide(L)'
;MYEGFYELSSTPFTKGIPIEKLFMPPELTEISDRLEYVAQRHLFAVLTGECGTGKSTILRHMSETLDPRKYRMLYISDSKLTPTNFYRLLLEQLGVAASWNSAVAKRQLQEQMSIKLAVDGITTVCVVDESHLLSYAMLE
;
A
#
# COMPACT_ATOMS: atom_id res chain seq x y z
N MET A 1 18.86 0.33 27.83
CA MET A 1 18.83 0.42 29.33
C MET A 1 17.68 -0.40 29.93
N TYR A 2 16.43 -0.20 29.52
CA TYR A 2 15.29 -1.03 29.99
C TYR A 2 15.29 -2.44 29.41
N GLU A 3 15.90 -2.63 28.22
CA GLU A 3 16.02 -3.94 27.57
C GLU A 3 16.73 -4.95 28.47
N GLY A 4 17.83 -4.56 29.11
CA GLY A 4 18.56 -5.42 30.04
C GLY A 4 17.78 -5.71 31.33
N PHE A 5 16.98 -4.74 31.82
CA PHE A 5 16.16 -4.92 33.01
C PHE A 5 15.02 -5.92 32.79
N TYR A 6 14.41 -5.89 31.60
CA TYR A 6 13.31 -6.82 31.23
C TYR A 6 13.79 -8.03 30.44
N GLU A 7 15.11 -8.26 30.34
CA GLU A 7 15.72 -9.37 29.59
C GLU A 7 15.20 -9.47 28.14
N LEU A 8 15.00 -8.30 27.49
CA LEU A 8 14.46 -8.25 26.14
C LEU A 8 15.58 -8.55 25.14
N SER A 9 15.31 -9.43 24.19
CA SER A 9 16.24 -9.77 23.09
C SER A 9 16.39 -8.66 22.03
N SER A 10 15.47 -7.70 22.01
CA SER A 10 15.48 -6.56 21.09
C SER A 10 14.63 -5.43 21.66
N THR A 11 14.88 -4.18 21.19
CA THR A 11 14.04 -3.01 21.56
C THR A 11 12.61 -3.20 21.07
N PRO A 12 11.60 -3.27 21.93
CA PRO A 12 10.21 -3.38 21.53
C PRO A 12 9.68 -2.06 20.97
N PHE A 13 8.54 -2.10 20.32
CA PHE A 13 7.78 -0.93 19.84
C PHE A 13 8.50 -0.01 18.87
N THR A 14 9.50 -0.53 18.14
CA THR A 14 10.16 0.21 17.08
C THR A 14 9.35 0.16 15.79
N LYS A 15 9.48 1.20 14.94
CA LYS A 15 8.83 1.21 13.61
C LYS A 15 9.32 0.07 12.71
N GLY A 16 10.52 -0.45 12.95
CA GLY A 16 11.15 -1.53 12.19
C GLY A 16 10.94 -2.93 12.76
N ILE A 17 10.00 -3.12 13.68
CA ILE A 17 9.73 -4.46 14.23
C ILE A 17 9.34 -5.43 13.10
N PRO A 18 9.98 -6.64 13.01
CA PRO A 18 9.62 -7.63 12.01
C PRO A 18 8.13 -8.03 12.10
N ILE A 19 7.54 -8.35 10.96
CA ILE A 19 6.11 -8.71 10.89
C ILE A 19 5.77 -9.90 11.75
N GLU A 20 6.66 -10.90 11.81
CA GLU A 20 6.46 -12.11 12.63
C GLU A 20 6.39 -11.81 14.13
N LYS A 21 6.87 -10.63 14.54
CA LYS A 21 6.84 -10.15 15.93
C LYS A 21 5.72 -9.14 16.20
N LEU A 22 4.95 -8.79 15.17
CA LEU A 22 3.80 -7.90 15.36
C LEU A 22 2.71 -8.61 16.14
N PHE A 23 2.20 -7.93 17.15
CA PHE A 23 0.97 -8.37 17.79
C PHE A 23 -0.20 -8.12 16.85
N MET A 24 -0.86 -9.19 16.42
CA MET A 24 -2.02 -9.16 15.52
C MET A 24 -3.26 -9.63 16.29
N PRO A 25 -4.01 -8.69 16.90
CA PRO A 25 -5.27 -9.03 17.51
C PRO A 25 -6.28 -9.54 16.46
N PRO A 26 -7.32 -10.28 16.87
CA PRO A 26 -8.31 -10.86 15.95
C PRO A 26 -8.92 -9.84 15.01
N GLU A 27 -9.15 -8.61 15.45
CA GLU A 27 -9.73 -7.52 14.65
C GLU A 27 -8.79 -7.11 13.50
N LEU A 28 -7.48 -7.02 13.76
CA LEU A 28 -6.51 -6.70 12.70
C LEU A 28 -6.32 -7.86 11.74
N THR A 29 -6.39 -9.10 12.23
CA THR A 29 -6.36 -10.29 11.37
C THR A 29 -7.56 -10.29 10.42
N GLU A 30 -8.77 -10.04 10.93
CA GLU A 30 -9.97 -9.94 10.10
C GLU A 30 -9.86 -8.84 9.04
N ILE A 31 -9.31 -7.67 9.39
CA ILE A 31 -9.08 -6.58 8.43
C ILE A 31 -8.08 -7.03 7.35
N SER A 32 -7.00 -7.72 7.74
CA SER A 32 -6.02 -8.25 6.80
C SER A 32 -6.67 -9.19 5.78
N ASP A 33 -7.47 -10.13 6.25
CA ASP A 33 -8.18 -11.09 5.40
C ASP A 33 -9.15 -10.40 4.43
N ARG A 34 -9.86 -9.37 4.92
CA ARG A 34 -10.75 -8.55 4.08
C ARG A 34 -10.00 -7.78 3.00
N LEU A 35 -8.84 -7.20 3.34
CA LEU A 35 -8.00 -6.48 2.36
C LEU A 35 -7.42 -7.44 1.32
N GLU A 36 -7.00 -8.64 1.72
CA GLU A 36 -6.56 -9.67 0.78
C GLU A 36 -7.71 -10.09 -0.16
N TYR A 37 -8.91 -10.30 0.36
CA TYR A 37 -10.10 -10.59 -0.45
C TYR A 37 -10.37 -9.46 -1.47
N VAL A 38 -10.26 -8.20 -1.07
CA VAL A 38 -10.41 -7.04 -1.95
C VAL A 38 -9.37 -7.07 -3.09
N ALA A 39 -8.11 -7.38 -2.76
CA ALA A 39 -7.04 -7.50 -3.76
C ALA A 39 -7.31 -8.65 -4.74
N GLN A 40 -7.75 -9.82 -4.25
CA GLN A 40 -8.08 -10.99 -5.08
C GLN A 40 -9.25 -10.73 -6.02
N ARG A 41 -10.22 -9.91 -5.61
CA ARG A 41 -11.42 -9.60 -6.38
C ARG A 41 -11.35 -8.33 -7.19
N HIS A 42 -10.19 -7.65 -7.20
CA HIS A 42 -9.99 -6.36 -7.89
C HIS A 42 -11.02 -5.31 -7.45
N LEU A 43 -11.32 -5.27 -6.16
CA LEU A 43 -12.29 -4.35 -5.58
C LEU A 43 -11.61 -3.10 -5.04
N PHE A 44 -12.43 -2.12 -4.68
CA PHE A 44 -12.03 -0.92 -3.96
C PHE A 44 -12.34 -1.07 -2.47
N ALA A 45 -11.44 -0.60 -1.61
CA ALA A 45 -11.66 -0.58 -0.17
C ALA A 45 -11.25 0.75 0.45
N VAL A 46 -11.89 1.11 1.53
CA VAL A 46 -11.54 2.25 2.38
C VAL A 46 -11.29 1.75 3.78
N LEU A 47 -10.08 1.98 4.27
CA LEU A 47 -9.67 1.67 5.65
C LEU A 47 -9.75 2.94 6.48
N THR A 48 -10.68 2.99 7.43
CA THR A 48 -10.89 4.13 8.33
C THR A 48 -10.57 3.77 9.76
N GLY A 49 -10.23 4.76 10.56
CA GLY A 49 -9.97 4.59 11.98
C GLY A 49 -9.21 5.78 12.55
N GLU A 50 -9.22 5.92 13.87
CA GLU A 50 -8.49 6.96 14.57
C GLU A 50 -6.98 6.83 14.41
N CYS A 51 -6.25 7.88 14.76
CA CYS A 51 -4.80 7.84 14.80
C CYS A 51 -4.33 6.78 15.82
N GLY A 52 -3.31 6.00 15.47
CA GLY A 52 -2.77 4.96 16.35
C GLY A 52 -3.52 3.61 16.34
N THR A 53 -4.60 3.44 15.58
CA THR A 53 -5.37 2.18 15.51
C THR A 53 -4.70 1.06 14.68
N GLY A 54 -3.49 1.31 14.15
CA GLY A 54 -2.74 0.30 13.41
C GLY A 54 -2.98 0.27 11.89
N LYS A 55 -3.61 1.30 11.30
CA LYS A 55 -3.85 1.35 9.84
C LYS A 55 -2.58 1.13 9.01
N SER A 56 -1.52 1.88 9.30
CA SER A 56 -0.24 1.73 8.57
C SER A 56 0.45 0.39 8.89
N THR A 57 0.22 -0.16 10.08
CA THR A 57 0.73 -1.48 10.47
C THR A 57 0.08 -2.58 9.64
N ILE A 58 -1.25 -2.53 9.46
CA ILE A 58 -1.95 -3.52 8.65
C ILE A 58 -1.59 -3.43 7.17
N LEU A 59 -1.39 -2.20 6.64
CA LEU A 59 -0.94 -2.01 5.26
C LEU A 59 0.48 -2.56 5.05
N ARG A 60 1.37 -2.37 6.02
CA ARG A 60 2.70 -2.98 5.99
C ARG A 60 2.63 -4.50 6.08
N HIS A 61 1.80 -5.04 6.98
CA HIS A 61 1.56 -6.48 7.07
C HIS A 61 1.08 -7.03 5.72
N MET A 62 0.08 -6.39 5.09
CA MET A 62 -0.41 -6.77 3.77
C MET A 62 0.70 -6.74 2.71
N SER A 63 1.57 -5.70 2.72
CA SER A 63 2.64 -5.57 1.72
C SER A 63 3.70 -6.67 1.80
N GLU A 64 3.91 -7.24 2.98
CA GLU A 64 4.90 -8.28 3.21
C GLU A 64 4.30 -9.70 3.14
N THR A 65 2.97 -9.85 3.31
CA THR A 65 2.28 -11.14 3.26
C THR A 65 1.71 -11.49 1.89
N LEU A 66 1.36 -10.50 1.07
CA LEU A 66 0.92 -10.74 -0.30
C LEU A 66 2.03 -11.40 -1.14
N ASP A 67 1.69 -12.47 -1.86
CA ASP A 67 2.62 -13.17 -2.74
C ASP A 67 3.14 -12.23 -3.85
N PRO A 68 4.43 -11.86 -3.86
CA PRO A 68 4.99 -10.91 -4.83
C PRO A 68 4.96 -11.44 -6.27
N ARG A 69 4.72 -12.76 -6.48
CA ARG A 69 4.54 -13.36 -7.80
C ARG A 69 3.14 -13.12 -8.36
N LYS A 70 2.17 -12.79 -7.51
CA LYS A 70 0.77 -12.56 -7.88
C LYS A 70 0.35 -11.10 -7.74
N TYR A 71 1.01 -10.37 -6.84
CA TYR A 71 0.63 -9.01 -6.49
C TYR A 71 1.80 -8.04 -6.57
N ARG A 72 1.58 -6.89 -7.16
CA ARG A 72 2.47 -5.74 -7.11
C ARG A 72 1.82 -4.62 -6.33
N MET A 73 2.35 -4.33 -5.14
CA MET A 73 1.84 -3.23 -4.34
C MET A 73 2.53 -1.93 -4.72
N LEU A 74 1.73 -0.90 -4.99
CA LEU A 74 2.17 0.48 -5.20
C LEU A 74 1.66 1.29 -4.01
N TYR A 75 2.55 2.02 -3.34
CA TYR A 75 2.23 2.74 -2.12
C TYR A 75 2.45 4.24 -2.28
N ILE A 76 1.43 5.02 -1.97
CA ILE A 76 1.45 6.48 -1.96
C ILE A 76 1.25 6.97 -0.54
N SER A 77 2.29 7.54 0.04
CA SER A 77 2.27 8.12 1.39
C SER A 77 1.95 9.62 1.39
N ASP A 78 2.20 10.31 0.29
CA ASP A 78 1.91 11.74 0.14
C ASP A 78 0.67 11.95 -0.73
N SER A 79 -0.43 12.32 -0.09
CA SER A 79 -1.71 12.56 -0.77
C SER A 79 -1.90 14.01 -1.22
N LYS A 80 -0.94 14.90 -0.95
CA LYS A 80 -0.95 16.30 -1.43
C LYS A 80 -0.36 16.45 -2.84
N LEU A 81 -0.46 15.41 -3.64
CA LEU A 81 0.04 15.40 -5.00
C LEU A 81 -0.94 16.01 -5.98
N THR A 82 -0.41 16.58 -7.07
CA THR A 82 -1.22 16.86 -8.25
C THR A 82 -1.52 15.56 -9.01
N PRO A 83 -2.60 15.49 -9.81
CA PRO A 83 -2.89 14.30 -10.63
C PRO A 83 -1.69 13.85 -11.48
N THR A 84 -0.97 14.78 -12.07
CA THR A 84 0.24 14.47 -12.87
C THR A 84 1.31 13.78 -12.02
N ASN A 85 1.62 14.32 -10.84
CA ASN A 85 2.63 13.74 -9.97
C ASN A 85 2.18 12.40 -9.39
N PHE A 86 0.89 12.22 -9.13
CA PHE A 86 0.31 10.95 -8.70
C PHE A 86 0.57 9.83 -9.72
N TYR A 87 0.17 10.04 -10.98
CA TYR A 87 0.40 9.04 -12.03
C TYR A 87 1.89 8.78 -12.27
N ARG A 88 2.72 9.83 -12.22
CA ARG A 88 4.16 9.70 -12.39
C ARG A 88 4.78 8.85 -11.28
N LEU A 89 4.41 9.10 -10.02
CA LEU A 89 4.91 8.33 -8.88
C LEU A 89 4.57 6.84 -9.00
N LEU A 90 3.34 6.52 -9.43
CA LEU A 90 2.94 5.13 -9.66
C LEU A 90 3.72 4.47 -10.81
N LEU A 91 3.93 5.20 -11.91
CA LEU A 91 4.73 4.71 -13.04
C LEU A 91 6.20 4.49 -12.65
N GLU A 92 6.79 5.39 -11.87
CA GLU A 92 8.14 5.25 -11.34
C GLU A 92 8.30 3.98 -10.48
N GLN A 93 7.30 3.68 -9.62
CA GLN A 93 7.28 2.45 -8.84
C GLN A 93 7.16 1.18 -9.71
N LEU A 94 6.59 1.32 -10.90
CA LEU A 94 6.55 0.25 -11.91
C LEU A 94 7.82 0.19 -12.78
N GLY A 95 8.77 1.12 -12.60
CA GLY A 95 10.00 1.20 -13.38
C GLY A 95 9.80 1.78 -14.78
N VAL A 96 8.75 2.56 -14.98
CA VAL A 96 8.38 3.15 -16.29
C VAL A 96 8.62 4.66 -16.28
N ALA A 97 9.26 5.17 -17.34
CA ALA A 97 9.43 6.60 -17.53
C ALA A 97 8.07 7.25 -17.83
N ALA A 98 7.66 8.17 -16.96
CA ALA A 98 6.35 8.78 -17.01
C ALA A 98 6.33 10.07 -17.82
N SER A 99 5.25 10.27 -18.59
CA SER A 99 4.98 11.54 -19.29
C SER A 99 4.67 12.67 -18.30
N TRP A 100 5.02 13.90 -18.68
CA TRP A 100 4.63 15.11 -17.96
C TRP A 100 3.14 15.50 -18.21
N ASN A 101 2.54 14.96 -19.26
CA ASN A 101 1.12 15.15 -19.53
C ASN A 101 0.29 14.15 -18.70
N SER A 102 -0.59 14.67 -17.86
CA SER A 102 -1.42 13.88 -16.95
C SER A 102 -2.27 12.82 -17.68
N ALA A 103 -2.91 13.18 -18.78
CA ALA A 103 -3.75 12.25 -19.54
C ALA A 103 -2.92 11.11 -20.17
N VAL A 104 -1.71 11.43 -20.65
CA VAL A 104 -0.78 10.44 -21.21
C VAL A 104 -0.26 9.55 -20.09
N ALA A 105 0.13 10.11 -18.95
CA ALA A 105 0.61 9.34 -17.80
C ALA A 105 -0.47 8.39 -17.25
N LYS A 106 -1.73 8.85 -17.17
CA LYS A 106 -2.88 8.01 -16.80
C LYS A 106 -3.02 6.81 -17.74
N ARG A 107 -2.96 7.05 -19.05
CA ARG A 107 -3.05 5.98 -20.05
C ARG A 107 -1.85 5.02 -19.96
N GLN A 108 -0.63 5.53 -19.80
CA GLN A 108 0.56 4.70 -19.60
C GLN A 108 0.39 3.78 -18.37
N LEU A 109 -0.13 4.31 -17.26
CA LEU A 109 -0.37 3.50 -16.06
C LEU A 109 -1.38 2.39 -16.32
N GLN A 110 -2.51 2.70 -16.97
CA GLN A 110 -3.55 1.72 -17.31
C GLN A 110 -2.99 0.62 -18.23
N GLU A 111 -2.20 0.99 -19.25
CA GLU A 111 -1.55 0.03 -20.14
C GLU A 111 -0.58 -0.88 -19.39
N GLN A 112 0.26 -0.32 -18.52
CA GLN A 112 1.23 -1.10 -17.73
C GLN A 112 0.56 -2.08 -16.77
N MET A 113 -0.49 -1.65 -16.10
CA MET A 113 -1.27 -2.52 -15.21
C MET A 113 -1.94 -3.65 -15.99
N SER A 114 -2.51 -3.34 -17.17
CA SER A 114 -3.15 -4.34 -18.04
C SER A 114 -2.14 -5.34 -18.60
N ILE A 115 -0.96 -4.89 -19.02
CA ILE A 115 0.12 -5.77 -19.49
C ILE A 115 0.58 -6.69 -18.37
N LYS A 116 0.84 -6.17 -17.16
CA LYS A 116 1.26 -6.98 -16.00
C LYS A 116 0.23 -8.06 -15.66
N LEU A 117 -1.04 -7.72 -15.70
CA LEU A 117 -2.09 -8.69 -15.44
C LEU A 117 -2.20 -9.74 -16.56
N ALA A 118 -2.20 -9.32 -17.83
CA ALA A 118 -2.41 -10.21 -18.97
C ALA A 118 -1.20 -11.11 -19.27
N VAL A 119 0.03 -10.60 -19.12
CA VAL A 119 1.27 -11.31 -19.47
C VAL A 119 1.85 -12.03 -18.25
N ASP A 120 1.98 -11.34 -17.14
CA ASP A 120 2.65 -11.85 -15.93
C ASP A 120 1.67 -12.48 -14.94
N GLY A 121 0.38 -12.27 -15.10
CA GLY A 121 -0.65 -12.67 -14.12
C GLY A 121 -0.56 -11.88 -12.80
N ILE A 122 0.11 -10.72 -12.83
CA ILE A 122 0.35 -9.89 -11.63
C ILE A 122 -0.75 -8.85 -11.48
N THR A 123 -1.48 -8.93 -10.37
CA THR A 123 -2.46 -7.91 -9.97
C THR A 123 -1.76 -6.73 -9.30
N THR A 124 -2.02 -5.53 -9.79
CA THR A 124 -1.50 -4.30 -9.16
C THR A 124 -2.47 -3.82 -8.09
N VAL A 125 -1.96 -3.67 -6.87
CA VAL A 125 -2.69 -3.13 -5.70
C VAL A 125 -2.15 -1.73 -5.41
N CYS A 126 -2.98 -0.70 -5.56
CA CYS A 126 -2.61 0.68 -5.25
C CYS A 126 -3.13 1.04 -3.86
N VAL A 127 -2.24 1.45 -2.98
CA VAL A 127 -2.54 1.93 -1.63
C VAL A 127 -2.25 3.41 -1.53
N VAL A 128 -3.24 4.18 -1.13
CA VAL A 128 -3.12 5.62 -0.88
C VAL A 128 -3.34 5.86 0.61
N ASP A 129 -2.28 6.17 1.33
CA ASP A 129 -2.34 6.55 2.74
C ASP A 129 -2.78 8.01 2.88
N GLU A 130 -3.36 8.36 4.03
CA GLU A 130 -3.87 9.72 4.30
C GLU A 130 -4.80 10.27 3.17
N SER A 131 -5.63 9.40 2.59
CA SER A 131 -6.48 9.71 1.41
C SER A 131 -7.43 10.89 1.64
N HIS A 132 -7.71 11.26 2.89
CA HIS A 132 -8.50 12.45 3.23
C HIS A 132 -7.81 13.78 2.83
N LEU A 133 -6.52 13.75 2.51
CA LEU A 133 -5.77 14.90 2.01
C LEU A 133 -5.80 15.03 0.47
N LEU A 134 -6.40 14.06 -0.22
CA LEU A 134 -6.57 14.14 -1.68
C LEU A 134 -7.40 15.34 -2.07
N SER A 135 -6.97 16.05 -3.11
CA SER A 135 -7.79 17.11 -3.71
C SER A 135 -8.98 16.52 -4.48
N TYR A 136 -10.01 17.32 -4.69
CA TYR A 136 -11.17 16.89 -5.49
C TYR A 136 -10.78 16.41 -6.88
N ALA A 137 -9.82 17.08 -7.51
CA ALA A 137 -9.27 16.69 -8.82
C ALA A 137 -8.54 15.34 -8.84
N MET A 138 -8.23 14.78 -7.68
CA MET A 138 -7.61 13.46 -7.56
C MET A 138 -8.66 12.34 -7.39
N LEU A 139 -9.89 12.70 -7.05
CA LEU A 139 -11.00 11.76 -6.84
C LEU A 139 -11.84 11.51 -8.10
N GLU A 140 -11.65 12.34 -9.14
CA GLU A 140 -12.25 12.21 -10.48
C GLU A 140 -11.35 11.36 -11.42
#